data_fda25c0de3bf1b16fa53b88fd9105ad1
#
_entry.id   fda25c0de3bf1b16fa53b88fd9105ad1
#
_cell.length_a   1.000
_cell.length_b   1.000
_cell.length_c   1.000
_cell.angle_alpha   90.00
_cell.angle_beta   90.00
_cell.angle_gamma   90.00
#
_symmetry.space_group_name_H-M   'P 1'
#
loop_
_entity.id
_entity.type
_entity.pdbx_description
1 polymer ?
#
loop_
_entity_poly.entity_id
_entity_poly.type
_entity_poly.pdbx_seq_one_letter_code
_entity_poly.pdbx_strand_id
1 'polypeptide(L)'
;MEKQIKYVQVSADNAENCKVYESLMYEYIDEMNEHSERPLPKEFQQKWINSIIAMQGPTDRHLELCYVGEMPIGFLYGKIDHEDHKGFIKPGYGYIMEFYVKPDHRRKGYGKMMFKRLERLFHLDGAEMMYLTADPVTGKPFWEAQGFQNTMEKSPENQLYIYEKALKF
;
A
#
# COMPACT_ATOMS: atom_id res chain seq x y z
N MET A 1 20.04 18.94 3.54
CA MET A 1 18.58 19.12 3.75
C MET A 1 17.92 17.77 3.91
N GLU A 2 17.21 17.59 4.99
CA GLU A 2 16.39 16.39 5.15
C GLU A 2 15.28 16.39 4.11
N LYS A 3 15.11 15.25 3.45
CA LYS A 3 14.00 15.03 2.53
C LYS A 3 12.73 14.85 3.35
N GLN A 4 11.78 15.76 3.21
CA GLN A 4 10.50 15.66 3.89
C GLN A 4 9.43 15.20 2.93
N ILE A 5 8.64 14.23 3.39
CA ILE A 5 7.43 13.81 2.68
C ILE A 5 6.22 14.42 3.39
N LYS A 6 5.34 15.04 2.62
CA LYS A 6 4.03 15.45 3.06
C LYS A 6 3.03 14.35 2.73
N TYR A 7 2.23 13.94 3.70
CA TYR A 7 1.21 12.92 3.55
C TYR A 7 -0.18 13.56 3.51
N VAL A 8 -0.98 13.19 2.52
CA VAL A 8 -2.31 13.75 2.32
C VAL A 8 -3.31 12.61 2.20
N GLN A 9 -4.29 12.58 3.10
CA GLN A 9 -5.32 11.55 3.10
C GLN A 9 -6.23 11.67 1.88
N VAL A 10 -6.53 10.53 1.26
CA VAL A 10 -7.51 10.44 0.17
C VAL A 10 -8.87 10.09 0.77
N SER A 11 -9.88 10.87 0.45
CA SER A 11 -11.27 10.60 0.82
C SER A 11 -12.21 10.93 -0.34
N ALA A 12 -13.36 10.27 -0.36
CA ALA A 12 -14.32 10.41 -1.47
C ALA A 12 -14.87 11.83 -1.65
N ASP A 13 -14.83 12.66 -0.60
CA ASP A 13 -15.32 14.03 -0.62
C ASP A 13 -14.31 15.06 -1.13
N ASN A 14 -13.06 14.63 -1.40
CA ASN A 14 -12.04 15.51 -1.97
C ASN A 14 -11.71 15.07 -3.40
N ALA A 15 -12.37 15.68 -4.37
CA ALA A 15 -12.24 15.30 -5.78
C ALA A 15 -10.82 15.50 -6.33
N GLU A 16 -10.10 16.52 -5.88
CA GLU A 16 -8.74 16.80 -6.33
C GLU A 16 -7.77 15.70 -5.89
N ASN A 17 -7.82 15.29 -4.63
CA ASN A 17 -6.98 14.21 -4.11
C ASN A 17 -7.32 12.87 -4.77
N CYS A 18 -8.61 12.63 -5.06
CA CYS A 18 -9.02 11.43 -5.79
C CYS A 18 -8.42 11.37 -7.19
N LYS A 19 -8.35 12.50 -7.89
CA LYS A 19 -7.74 12.57 -9.23
C LYS A 19 -6.24 12.27 -9.19
N VAL A 20 -5.53 12.81 -8.21
CA VAL A 20 -4.11 12.54 -8.04
C VAL A 20 -3.88 11.05 -7.75
N TYR A 21 -4.67 10.49 -6.83
CA TYR A 21 -4.61 9.06 -6.51
C TYR A 21 -4.88 8.20 -7.75
N GLU A 22 -5.93 8.52 -8.50
CA GLU A 22 -6.29 7.81 -9.72
C GLU A 22 -5.13 7.80 -10.73
N SER A 23 -4.49 8.94 -10.94
CA SER A 23 -3.33 9.06 -11.84
C SER A 23 -2.17 8.16 -11.39
N LEU A 24 -1.86 8.17 -10.10
CA LEU A 24 -0.81 7.32 -9.54
C LEU A 24 -1.18 5.82 -9.63
N MET A 25 -2.44 5.49 -9.42
CA MET A 25 -2.91 4.11 -9.54
C MET A 25 -2.79 3.57 -10.95
N TYR A 26 -3.10 4.38 -11.97
CA TYR A 26 -2.91 3.95 -13.36
C TYR A 26 -1.44 3.65 -13.67
N GLU A 27 -0.52 4.49 -13.19
CA GLU A 27 0.92 4.22 -13.32
C GLU A 27 1.33 2.92 -12.62
N TYR A 28 0.82 2.72 -11.41
CA TYR A 28 1.07 1.52 -10.61
C TYR A 28 0.54 0.25 -11.30
N ILE A 29 -0.70 0.31 -11.79
CA ILE A 29 -1.32 -0.81 -12.50
C ILE A 29 -0.56 -1.13 -13.80
N ASP A 30 -0.17 -0.11 -14.56
CA ASP A 30 0.61 -0.31 -15.78
C ASP A 30 1.92 -1.06 -15.50
N GLU A 31 2.61 -0.69 -14.42
CA GLU A 31 3.84 -1.36 -14.02
C GLU A 31 3.59 -2.82 -13.61
N MET A 32 2.53 -3.08 -12.82
CA MET A 32 2.14 -4.44 -12.46
C MET A 32 1.79 -5.27 -13.69
N ASN A 33 1.07 -4.69 -14.63
CA ASN A 33 0.63 -5.39 -15.85
C ASN A 33 1.79 -5.80 -16.73
N GLU A 34 2.90 -5.05 -16.73
CA GLU A 34 4.11 -5.41 -17.49
C GLU A 34 4.70 -6.76 -17.04
N HIS A 35 4.51 -7.12 -15.77
CA HIS A 35 5.06 -8.34 -15.18
C HIS A 35 4.01 -9.43 -14.93
N SER A 36 2.76 -9.21 -15.35
CA SER A 36 1.66 -10.13 -15.09
C SER A 36 1.32 -10.96 -16.33
N GLU A 37 1.10 -12.26 -16.13
CA GLU A 37 0.55 -13.15 -17.16
C GLU A 37 -0.93 -12.85 -17.44
N ARG A 38 -1.60 -12.20 -16.50
CA ARG A 38 -3.03 -11.83 -16.59
C ARG A 38 -3.20 -10.35 -16.26
N PRO A 39 -2.86 -9.45 -17.20
CA PRO A 39 -2.99 -8.02 -16.94
C PRO A 39 -4.45 -7.64 -16.71
N LEU A 40 -4.65 -6.71 -15.76
CA LEU A 40 -5.99 -6.20 -15.44
C LEU A 40 -6.49 -5.31 -16.58
N PRO A 41 -7.63 -5.66 -17.23
CA PRO A 41 -8.19 -4.84 -18.31
C PRO A 41 -8.59 -3.44 -17.84
N LYS A 42 -8.47 -2.46 -18.73
CA LYS A 42 -8.78 -1.05 -18.40
C LYS A 42 -10.15 -0.82 -17.81
N GLU A 43 -11.15 -1.54 -18.29
CA GLU A 43 -12.54 -1.43 -17.79
C GLU A 43 -12.66 -1.80 -16.30
N PHE A 44 -11.82 -2.72 -15.82
CA PHE A 44 -11.81 -3.11 -14.42
C PHE A 44 -10.90 -2.23 -13.56
N GLN A 45 -9.92 -1.55 -14.16
CA GLN A 45 -9.00 -0.69 -13.43
C GLN A 45 -9.75 0.46 -12.75
N GLN A 46 -10.61 1.14 -13.48
CA GLN A 46 -11.40 2.25 -12.92
C GLN A 46 -12.34 1.79 -11.82
N LYS A 47 -12.97 0.64 -11.99
CA LYS A 47 -13.85 0.04 -10.97
C LYS A 47 -13.08 -0.27 -9.69
N TRP A 48 -11.89 -0.82 -9.83
CA TRP A 48 -11.03 -1.14 -8.69
C TRP A 48 -10.62 0.14 -7.95
N ILE A 49 -10.15 1.16 -8.66
CA ILE A 49 -9.78 2.44 -8.08
C ILE A 49 -10.96 3.05 -7.33
N ASN A 50 -12.13 3.09 -7.96
CA ASN A 50 -13.34 3.64 -7.36
C ASN A 50 -13.75 2.88 -6.09
N SER A 51 -13.61 1.55 -6.10
CA SER A 51 -13.94 0.73 -4.93
C SER A 51 -13.01 1.01 -3.75
N ILE A 52 -11.72 1.22 -4.01
CA ILE A 52 -10.76 1.57 -2.97
C ILE A 52 -11.12 2.91 -2.33
N ILE A 53 -11.41 3.92 -3.16
CA ILE A 53 -11.80 5.25 -2.66
C ILE A 53 -13.09 5.15 -1.82
N ALA A 54 -14.06 4.39 -2.27
CA ALA A 54 -15.34 4.22 -1.58
C ALA A 54 -15.21 3.55 -0.21
N MET A 55 -14.18 2.74 -0.01
CA MET A 55 -13.93 2.07 1.27
C MET A 55 -13.29 2.98 2.31
N GLN A 56 -12.81 4.17 1.95
CA GLN A 56 -12.16 5.07 2.89
C GLN A 56 -13.19 5.69 3.84
N GLY A 57 -12.76 5.97 5.08
CA GLY A 57 -13.61 6.52 6.13
C GLY A 57 -13.32 5.96 7.51
N PRO A 58 -13.20 4.63 7.70
CA PRO A 58 -12.81 4.09 9.00
C PRO A 58 -11.46 4.66 9.48
N THR A 59 -11.32 4.88 10.78
CA THR A 59 -10.13 5.51 11.36
C THR A 59 -8.88 4.64 11.26
N ASP A 60 -9.03 3.34 11.09
CA ASP A 60 -7.94 2.37 10.98
C ASP A 60 -7.74 1.86 9.54
N ARG A 61 -8.21 2.63 8.56
CA ARG A 61 -7.96 2.42 7.15
C ARG A 61 -7.25 3.66 6.60
N HIS A 62 -6.07 3.47 6.03
CA HIS A 62 -5.18 4.57 5.65
C HIS A 62 -4.86 4.53 4.17
N LEU A 63 -5.30 5.54 3.45
CA LEU A 63 -4.91 5.78 2.07
C LEU A 63 -4.36 7.21 2.00
N GLU A 64 -3.05 7.32 1.77
CA GLU A 64 -2.38 8.63 1.76
C GLU A 64 -1.55 8.80 0.51
N LEU A 65 -1.63 9.99 -0.07
CA LEU A 65 -0.72 10.46 -1.10
C LEU A 65 0.55 10.97 -0.44
N CYS A 66 1.69 10.75 -1.09
CA CYS A 66 2.99 11.15 -0.59
C CYS A 66 3.59 12.18 -1.55
N TYR A 67 3.92 13.37 -1.02
CA TYR A 67 4.43 14.50 -1.79
C TYR A 67 5.83 14.88 -1.34
N VAL A 68 6.69 15.20 -2.32
CA VAL A 68 7.94 15.90 -2.08
C VAL A 68 7.78 17.29 -2.71
N GLY A 69 7.72 18.32 -1.87
CA GLY A 69 7.28 19.63 -2.32
C GLY A 69 5.86 19.55 -2.84
N GLU A 70 5.64 19.98 -4.08
CA GLU A 70 4.32 19.91 -4.74
C GLU A 70 4.16 18.71 -5.66
N MET A 71 5.18 17.83 -5.72
CA MET A 71 5.18 16.66 -6.59
C MET A 71 4.65 15.43 -5.87
N PRO A 72 3.54 14.84 -6.33
CA PRO A 72 3.12 13.53 -5.81
C PRO A 72 4.08 12.45 -6.29
N ILE A 73 4.70 11.74 -5.35
CA ILE A 73 5.70 10.72 -5.66
C ILE A 73 5.22 9.30 -5.49
N GLY A 74 4.07 9.12 -4.85
CA GLY A 74 3.53 7.79 -4.60
C GLY A 74 2.37 7.81 -3.63
N PHE A 75 1.99 6.63 -3.16
CA PHE A 75 0.92 6.48 -2.17
C PHE A 75 1.18 5.26 -1.28
N LEU A 76 0.54 5.27 -0.14
CA LEU A 76 0.47 4.12 0.76
C LEU A 76 -0.98 3.77 1.04
N TYR A 77 -1.27 2.48 1.15
CA TYR A 77 -2.61 2.00 1.48
C TYR A 77 -2.52 0.77 2.37
N GLY A 78 -3.13 0.87 3.53
CA GLY A 78 -3.20 -0.22 4.49
C GLY A 78 -4.39 -0.07 5.41
N LYS A 79 -4.67 -1.13 6.15
CA LYS A 79 -5.78 -1.17 7.12
C LYS A 79 -5.46 -2.13 8.25
N ILE A 80 -6.20 -2.01 9.34
CA ILE A 80 -6.26 -3.08 10.34
C ILE A 80 -7.30 -4.09 9.86
N ASP A 81 -6.95 -5.38 9.85
CA ASP A 81 -7.90 -6.43 9.51
C ASP A 81 -8.90 -6.66 10.65
N HIS A 82 -10.17 -6.79 10.29
CA HIS A 82 -11.25 -7.14 11.19
C HIS A 82 -11.93 -8.43 10.74
N GLU A 83 -12.51 -9.17 11.68
CA GLU A 83 -13.16 -10.46 11.40
C GLU A 83 -14.30 -10.37 10.38
N ASP A 84 -14.96 -9.22 10.31
CA ASP A 84 -16.07 -8.98 9.38
C ASP A 84 -15.61 -8.53 7.98
N HIS A 85 -14.31 -8.35 7.77
CA HIS A 85 -13.79 -8.03 6.45
C HIS A 85 -13.85 -9.25 5.53
N LYS A 86 -14.05 -9.02 4.24
CA LYS A 86 -14.12 -10.08 3.23
C LYS A 86 -12.73 -10.54 2.80
N GLY A 87 -12.66 -11.79 2.34
CA GLY A 87 -11.44 -12.38 1.80
C GLY A 87 -10.55 -12.96 2.88
N PHE A 88 -9.27 -13.09 2.56
CA PHE A 88 -8.26 -13.54 3.52
C PHE A 88 -7.94 -12.42 4.50
N ILE A 89 -8.03 -12.72 5.78
CA ILE A 89 -7.77 -11.74 6.84
C ILE A 89 -6.92 -12.35 7.96
N LYS A 90 -6.16 -11.51 8.64
CA LYS A 90 -5.49 -11.79 9.91
C LYS A 90 -5.99 -10.77 10.95
N PRO A 91 -7.05 -11.09 11.71
CA PRO A 91 -7.68 -10.11 12.60
C PRO A 91 -6.67 -9.43 13.53
N GLY A 92 -6.73 -8.11 13.61
CA GLY A 92 -5.85 -7.28 14.43
C GLY A 92 -4.51 -6.94 13.79
N TYR A 93 -4.13 -7.58 12.70
CA TYR A 93 -2.90 -7.26 11.98
C TYR A 93 -3.08 -5.99 11.13
N GLY A 94 -2.00 -5.23 11.01
CA GLY A 94 -1.91 -4.21 9.96
C GLY A 94 -1.65 -4.89 8.62
N TYR A 95 -2.53 -4.67 7.65
CA TYR A 95 -2.40 -5.21 6.30
C TYR A 95 -1.96 -4.12 5.34
N ILE A 96 -0.78 -4.29 4.75
CA ILE A 96 -0.29 -3.40 3.70
C ILE A 96 -0.86 -3.90 2.38
N MET A 97 -1.78 -3.15 1.79
CA MET A 97 -2.55 -3.58 0.62
C MET A 97 -1.92 -3.14 -0.69
N GLU A 98 -1.63 -1.83 -0.80
CA GLU A 98 -1.02 -1.26 -2.00
C GLU A 98 0.01 -0.22 -1.57
N PHE A 99 1.12 -0.16 -2.30
CA PHE A 99 2.24 0.71 -1.95
C PHE A 99 3.03 1.04 -3.21
N TYR A 100 3.22 2.31 -3.49
CA TYR A 100 3.83 2.74 -4.74
C TYR A 100 4.72 3.96 -4.57
N VAL A 101 5.90 3.90 -5.17
CA VAL A 101 6.80 5.04 -5.33
C VAL A 101 7.12 5.15 -6.81
N LYS A 102 6.95 6.33 -7.39
CA LYS A 102 7.28 6.57 -8.80
C LYS A 102 8.72 6.16 -9.10
N PRO A 103 8.98 5.54 -10.27
CA PRO A 103 10.32 5.04 -10.61
C PRO A 103 11.45 6.07 -10.43
N ASP A 104 11.21 7.33 -10.82
CA ASP A 104 12.21 8.40 -10.72
C ASP A 104 12.56 8.79 -9.29
N HIS A 105 11.75 8.38 -8.32
CA HIS A 105 11.93 8.69 -6.91
C HIS A 105 12.37 7.48 -6.08
N ARG A 106 12.64 6.34 -6.73
CA ARG A 106 13.14 5.14 -6.06
C ARG A 106 14.62 5.23 -5.74
N ARG A 107 15.08 4.41 -4.79
CA ARG A 107 16.47 4.34 -4.34
C ARG A 107 17.01 5.66 -3.75
N LYS A 108 16.10 6.47 -3.20
CA LYS A 108 16.41 7.75 -2.56
C LYS A 108 15.96 7.77 -1.09
N GLY A 109 15.48 6.63 -0.58
CA GLY A 109 15.02 6.49 0.79
C GLY A 109 13.55 6.82 1.03
N TYR A 110 12.80 7.26 0.02
CA TYR A 110 11.39 7.64 0.19
C TYR A 110 10.51 6.46 0.57
N GLY A 111 10.69 5.31 -0.08
CA GLY A 111 9.93 4.11 0.23
C GLY A 111 10.04 3.70 1.70
N LYS A 112 11.26 3.75 2.24
CA LYS A 112 11.51 3.47 3.66
C LYS A 112 10.78 4.47 4.56
N MET A 113 10.81 5.75 4.23
CA MET A 113 10.12 6.80 4.99
C MET A 113 8.59 6.57 4.97
N MET A 114 8.04 6.25 3.80
CA MET A 114 6.62 5.97 3.64
C MET A 114 6.20 4.71 4.43
N PHE A 115 7.03 3.67 4.40
CA PHE A 115 6.78 2.48 5.21
C PHE A 115 6.77 2.81 6.70
N LYS A 116 7.74 3.59 7.18
CA LYS A 116 7.78 4.03 8.59
C LYS A 116 6.53 4.83 8.98
N ARG A 117 6.02 5.64 8.07
CA ARG A 117 4.75 6.35 8.27
C ARG A 117 3.60 5.36 8.48
N LEU A 118 3.47 4.37 7.60
CA LEU A 118 2.40 3.38 7.70
C LEU A 118 2.53 2.51 8.96
N GLU A 119 3.76 2.10 9.29
CA GLU A 119 4.04 1.36 10.53
C GLU A 119 3.58 2.15 11.76
N ARG A 120 3.86 3.46 11.80
CA ARG A 120 3.42 4.32 12.89
C ARG A 120 1.89 4.39 12.97
N LEU A 121 1.20 4.50 11.83
CA LEU A 121 -0.26 4.51 11.81
C LEU A 121 -0.83 3.21 12.38
N PHE A 122 -0.29 2.07 11.98
CA PHE A 122 -0.70 0.77 12.51
C PHE A 122 -0.44 0.66 14.02
N HIS A 123 0.68 1.18 14.48
CA HIS A 123 0.98 1.21 15.91
C HIS A 123 -0.07 2.03 16.69
N LEU A 124 -0.41 3.21 16.20
CA LEU A 124 -1.44 4.06 16.79
C LEU A 124 -2.82 3.39 16.79
N ASP A 125 -3.07 2.53 15.79
CA ASP A 125 -4.32 1.75 15.72
C ASP A 125 -4.31 0.52 16.63
N GLY A 126 -3.18 0.22 17.29
CA GLY A 126 -3.07 -0.87 18.24
C GLY A 126 -2.56 -2.19 17.67
N ALA A 127 -2.09 -2.23 16.43
CA ALA A 127 -1.53 -3.45 15.87
C ALA A 127 -0.16 -3.79 16.46
N GLU A 128 0.10 -5.08 16.63
CA GLU A 128 1.41 -5.60 17.05
C GLU A 128 2.16 -6.27 15.91
N MET A 129 1.44 -6.71 14.89
CA MET A 129 1.97 -7.40 13.70
C MET A 129 1.46 -6.75 12.43
N MET A 130 2.27 -6.86 11.37
CA MET A 130 1.91 -6.44 10.01
C MET A 130 2.10 -7.60 9.05
N TYR A 131 1.36 -7.59 7.95
CA TYR A 131 1.58 -8.55 6.87
C TYR A 131 1.27 -7.93 5.51
N LEU A 132 1.78 -8.60 4.49
CA LEU A 132 1.50 -8.27 3.09
C LEU A 132 1.74 -9.52 2.23
N THR A 133 1.31 -9.46 1.00
CA THR A 133 1.72 -10.42 -0.02
C THR A 133 2.63 -9.70 -1.00
N ALA A 134 3.84 -10.23 -1.22
CA ALA A 134 4.85 -9.57 -2.00
C ALA A 134 4.97 -10.18 -3.40
N ASP A 135 4.96 -9.31 -4.40
CA ASP A 135 5.36 -9.68 -5.76
C ASP A 135 6.83 -10.10 -5.74
N PRO A 136 7.17 -11.29 -6.25
CA PRO A 136 8.54 -11.80 -6.18
C PRO A 136 9.55 -10.97 -6.98
N VAL A 137 9.10 -10.23 -7.99
CA VAL A 137 10.00 -9.46 -8.87
C VAL A 137 10.26 -8.06 -8.34
N THR A 138 9.19 -7.32 -7.99
CA THR A 138 9.28 -5.90 -7.67
C THR A 138 9.18 -5.59 -6.18
N GLY A 139 8.35 -6.32 -5.44
CA GLY A 139 8.08 -6.04 -4.03
C GLY A 139 8.99 -6.75 -3.04
N LYS A 140 9.29 -8.02 -3.30
CA LYS A 140 10.03 -8.87 -2.37
C LYS A 140 11.34 -8.26 -1.84
N PRO A 141 12.26 -7.76 -2.70
CA PRO A 141 13.53 -7.21 -2.20
C PRO A 141 13.34 -6.02 -1.27
N PHE A 142 12.40 -5.14 -1.59
CA PHE A 142 12.10 -3.98 -0.76
C PHE A 142 11.58 -4.39 0.61
N TRP A 143 10.57 -5.29 0.64
CA TRP A 143 9.94 -5.69 1.90
C TRP A 143 10.88 -6.52 2.79
N GLU A 144 11.71 -7.37 2.20
CA GLU A 144 12.73 -8.09 2.95
C GLU A 144 13.73 -7.11 3.59
N ALA A 145 14.12 -6.06 2.85
CA ALA A 145 15.00 -5.02 3.36
C ALA A 145 14.37 -4.24 4.54
N GLN A 146 13.03 -4.16 4.59
CA GLN A 146 12.33 -3.56 5.72
C GLN A 146 12.18 -4.50 6.93
N GLY A 147 12.60 -5.76 6.80
CA GLY A 147 12.57 -6.73 7.89
C GLY A 147 11.39 -7.70 7.86
N PHE A 148 10.61 -7.70 6.79
CA PHE A 148 9.54 -8.70 6.62
C PHE A 148 10.13 -10.07 6.33
N GLN A 149 9.53 -11.10 6.91
CA GLN A 149 9.94 -12.48 6.75
C GLN A 149 8.85 -13.28 6.04
N ASN A 150 9.29 -14.14 5.10
CA ASN A 150 8.39 -15.05 4.40
C ASN A 150 7.86 -16.10 5.37
N THR A 151 6.54 -16.18 5.52
CA THR A 151 5.91 -17.19 6.38
C THR A 151 5.88 -18.59 5.74
N MET A 152 6.22 -18.70 4.46
CA MET A 152 6.08 -19.89 3.63
C MET A 152 4.62 -20.30 3.39
N GLU A 153 3.66 -19.49 3.80
CA GLU A 153 2.26 -19.65 3.47
C GLU A 153 1.90 -18.78 2.26
N LYS A 154 1.06 -19.30 1.39
CA LYS A 154 0.55 -18.55 0.24
C LYS A 154 -0.86 -18.04 0.53
N SER A 155 -1.14 -16.81 0.10
CA SER A 155 -2.50 -16.29 0.15
C SER A 155 -3.39 -17.06 -0.83
N PRO A 156 -4.58 -17.51 -0.39
CA PRO A 156 -5.52 -18.18 -1.30
C PRO A 156 -6.08 -17.26 -2.38
N GLU A 157 -5.97 -15.95 -2.21
CA GLU A 157 -6.51 -14.97 -3.16
C GLU A 157 -5.65 -14.79 -4.40
N ASN A 158 -4.31 -14.80 -4.23
CA ASN A 158 -3.40 -14.48 -5.34
C ASN A 158 -2.23 -15.47 -5.48
N GLN A 159 -2.14 -16.46 -4.60
CA GLN A 159 -1.06 -17.47 -4.59
C GLN A 159 0.33 -16.88 -4.35
N LEU A 160 0.42 -15.66 -3.83
CA LEU A 160 1.68 -15.05 -3.41
C LEU A 160 1.99 -15.42 -1.97
N TYR A 161 3.28 -15.46 -1.64
CA TYR A 161 3.70 -15.68 -0.26
C TYR A 161 3.31 -14.54 0.66
N ILE A 162 2.90 -14.90 1.87
CA ILE A 162 2.58 -13.95 2.94
C ILE A 162 3.86 -13.65 3.70
N TYR A 163 4.16 -12.36 3.83
CA TYR A 163 5.30 -11.84 4.60
C TYR A 163 4.78 -11.14 5.84
N GLU A 164 5.45 -11.35 6.95
CA GLU A 164 5.07 -10.77 8.24
C GLU A 164 6.22 -10.04 8.91
N LYS A 165 5.88 -9.06 9.72
CA LYS A 165 6.82 -8.31 10.56
C LYS A 165 6.12 -7.83 11.81
N ALA A 166 6.80 -7.97 12.97
CA ALA A 166 6.37 -7.29 14.20
C ALA A 166 6.63 -5.79 14.10
N LEU A 167 5.72 -4.98 14.65
CA LEU A 167 5.95 -3.54 14.77
C LEU A 167 7.05 -3.29 15.79
N LYS A 168 7.95 -2.34 15.49
CA LYS A 168 9.08 -1.96 16.36
C LYS A 168 9.00 -0.48 16.69
N PHE A 169 8.85 -0.18 17.97
CA PHE A 169 8.85 1.19 18.51
C PHE A 169 9.59 1.25 19.84
#